data_5390efbe1d69ad18b71dd26ca3349029
#
_entry.id   5390efbe1d69ad18b71dd26ca3349029
#
_cell.length_a   1.000
_cell.length_b   1.000
_cell.length_c   1.000
_cell.angle_alpha   90.00
_cell.angle_beta   90.00
_cell.angle_gamma   90.00
#
_symmetry.space_group_name_H-M   'P 1'
#
loop_
_entity.id
_entity.type
_entity.pdbx_description
1 polymer ?
#
loop_
_entity_poly.entity_id
_entity_poly.type
_entity_poly.pdbx_seq_one_letter_code
_entity_poly.pdbx_strand_id
1 'polypeptide(L)'
;ALIVFFPVVLSIMVEQNLSNVYIIPMAMIPIIIGIFLDSRTAFMAHTIIVLICSIFLRYPHEFIILQMATGMTAIYSLRELSQRSQLLRTALIVVICYTLLYFAFELIQEDDLTKLNTRMYMYFIINGILLLFAYPLLFILEKTFGFTSNVTLVELSNINTKLLREMSEVAPGTFQHSLQMAN
;
A
#
# COMPACT_ATOMS: atom_id res chain seq x y z
N ALA A 1 -7.32 7.99 13.58
CA ALA A 1 -8.06 9.20 13.17
C ALA A 1 -7.34 9.97 12.05
N LEU A 2 -6.05 10.34 12.18
CA LEU A 2 -5.32 11.12 11.16
C LEU A 2 -5.22 10.40 9.81
N ILE A 3 -4.97 9.07 9.80
CA ILE A 3 -4.84 8.26 8.57
C ILE A 3 -6.15 8.23 7.78
N VAL A 4 -7.30 8.35 8.45
CA VAL A 4 -8.62 8.40 7.81
C VAL A 4 -8.96 9.81 7.36
N PHE A 5 -8.67 10.81 8.18
CA PHE A 5 -9.03 12.20 7.92
C PHE A 5 -8.29 12.79 6.72
N PHE A 6 -6.99 12.50 6.61
CA PHE A 6 -6.14 13.07 5.56
C PHE A 6 -6.60 12.74 4.13
N PRO A 7 -6.86 11.47 3.74
CA PRO A 7 -7.30 11.15 2.39
C PRO A 7 -8.70 11.69 2.07
N VAL A 8 -9.59 11.80 3.06
CA VAL A 8 -10.92 12.39 2.87
C VAL A 8 -10.79 13.88 2.54
N VAL A 9 -10.02 14.62 3.32
CA VAL A 9 -9.78 16.06 3.06
C VAL A 9 -9.09 16.26 1.71
N LEU A 10 -8.09 15.44 1.40
CA LEU A 10 -7.40 15.49 0.10
C LEU A 10 -8.34 15.22 -1.07
N SER A 11 -9.23 14.24 -0.97
CA SER A 11 -10.21 13.94 -2.02
C SER A 11 -11.13 15.12 -2.29
N ILE A 12 -11.61 15.78 -1.25
CA ILE A 12 -12.46 16.97 -1.38
C ILE A 12 -11.68 18.14 -2.04
N MET A 13 -10.43 18.37 -1.62
CA MET A 13 -9.60 19.45 -2.17
C MET A 13 -9.24 19.20 -3.64
N VAL A 14 -8.97 17.96 -4.00
CA VAL A 14 -8.60 17.59 -5.37
C VAL A 14 -9.81 17.74 -6.31
N GLU A 15 -11.00 17.31 -5.90
CA GLU A 15 -12.22 17.47 -6.70
C GLU A 15 -12.55 18.97 -6.97
N GLN A 16 -12.26 19.85 -6.02
CA GLN A 16 -12.49 21.28 -6.16
C GLN A 16 -11.44 22.01 -7.01
N ASN A 17 -10.22 21.50 -7.13
CA ASN A 17 -9.07 22.22 -7.72
C ASN A 17 -8.52 21.62 -9.03
N LEU A 18 -9.33 21.01 -9.88
CA LEU A 18 -8.94 20.53 -11.23
C LEU A 18 -7.90 19.39 -11.28
N SER A 19 -7.48 18.83 -10.15
CA SER A 19 -6.63 17.64 -10.12
C SER A 19 -7.50 16.39 -10.05
N ASN A 20 -6.98 15.25 -10.52
CA ASN A 20 -7.73 14.00 -10.49
C ASN A 20 -7.50 13.25 -9.17
N VAL A 21 -8.57 12.74 -8.55
CA VAL A 21 -8.51 12.00 -7.28
C VAL A 21 -7.61 10.76 -7.33
N TYR A 22 -7.40 10.19 -8.51
CA TYR A 22 -6.55 9.01 -8.72
C TYR A 22 -5.03 9.28 -8.55
N ILE A 23 -4.62 10.55 -8.39
CA ILE A 23 -3.25 10.89 -7.99
C ILE A 23 -2.99 10.47 -6.54
N ILE A 24 -4.03 10.49 -5.70
CA ILE A 24 -3.90 10.19 -4.27
C ILE A 24 -3.65 8.68 -4.09
N PRO A 25 -2.53 8.26 -3.45
CA PRO A 25 -2.21 6.86 -3.26
C PRO A 25 -3.05 6.24 -2.13
N MET A 26 -4.35 6.05 -2.38
CA MET A 26 -5.28 5.48 -1.39
C MET A 26 -4.85 4.09 -0.91
N ALA A 27 -4.17 3.31 -1.76
CA ALA A 27 -3.61 2.01 -1.40
C ALA A 27 -2.52 2.10 -0.33
N MET A 28 -1.93 3.29 -0.07
CA MET A 28 -0.99 3.50 1.03
C MET A 28 -1.63 3.25 2.41
N ILE A 29 -2.91 3.52 2.55
CA ILE A 29 -3.66 3.37 3.80
C ILE A 29 -3.70 1.90 4.25
N PRO A 30 -4.23 0.97 3.44
CA PRO A 30 -4.25 -0.43 3.82
C PRO A 30 -2.85 -1.05 3.93
N ILE A 31 -1.85 -0.54 3.18
CA ILE A 31 -0.45 -0.94 3.33
C ILE A 31 0.04 -0.63 4.74
N ILE A 32 -0.09 0.63 5.18
CA ILE A 32 0.39 1.06 6.50
C ILE A 32 -0.37 0.32 7.61
N ILE A 33 -1.69 0.26 7.53
CA ILE A 33 -2.50 -0.41 8.56
C ILE A 33 -2.19 -1.91 8.60
N GLY A 34 -2.04 -2.57 7.45
CA GLY A 34 -1.75 -4.01 7.37
C GLY A 34 -0.38 -4.39 7.92
N ILE A 35 0.60 -3.48 7.84
CA ILE A 35 1.95 -3.70 8.39
C ILE A 35 1.98 -3.55 9.91
N PHE A 36 1.24 -2.58 10.47
CA PHE A 36 1.23 -2.33 11.93
C PHE A 36 0.19 -3.16 12.69
N LEU A 37 -0.92 -3.52 12.06
CA LEU A 37 -2.01 -4.26 12.68
C LEU A 37 -2.22 -5.60 11.95
N ASP A 38 -3.31 -5.71 11.20
CA ASP A 38 -3.66 -6.93 10.48
C ASP A 38 -4.39 -6.61 9.16
N SER A 39 -4.41 -7.58 8.25
CA SER A 39 -5.03 -7.43 6.93
C SER A 39 -6.55 -7.21 7.01
N ARG A 40 -7.24 -7.75 8.03
CA ARG A 40 -8.67 -7.56 8.22
C ARG A 40 -8.99 -6.12 8.59
N THR A 41 -8.28 -5.56 9.57
CA THR A 41 -8.42 -4.16 9.98
C THR A 41 -8.03 -3.21 8.84
N ALA A 42 -6.97 -3.53 8.09
CA ALA A 42 -6.57 -2.78 6.90
C ALA A 42 -7.68 -2.71 5.85
N PHE A 43 -8.31 -3.85 5.56
CA PHE A 43 -9.40 -3.92 4.60
C PHE A 43 -10.64 -3.13 5.06
N MET A 44 -11.05 -3.29 6.31
CA MET A 44 -12.19 -2.55 6.87
C MET A 44 -11.95 -1.03 6.82
N ALA A 45 -10.77 -0.59 7.27
CA ALA A 45 -10.42 0.84 7.27
C ALA A 45 -10.41 1.41 5.83
N HIS A 46 -9.80 0.68 4.89
CA HIS A 46 -9.76 1.08 3.47
C HIS A 46 -11.18 1.20 2.89
N THR A 47 -12.03 0.20 3.11
CA THR A 47 -13.41 0.19 2.64
C THR A 47 -14.18 1.41 3.15
N ILE A 48 -14.09 1.70 4.44
CA ILE A 48 -14.79 2.85 5.05
C ILE A 48 -14.30 4.16 4.41
N ILE A 49 -12.99 4.32 4.23
CA ILE A 49 -12.40 5.54 3.65
C ILE A 49 -12.86 5.71 2.19
N VAL A 50 -12.80 4.64 1.40
CA VAL A 50 -13.23 4.67 -0.01
C VAL A 50 -14.70 5.05 -0.12
N LEU A 51 -15.57 4.48 0.72
CA LEU A 51 -17.00 4.81 0.73
C LEU A 51 -17.25 6.27 1.13
N ILE A 52 -16.55 6.78 2.15
CA ILE A 52 -16.68 8.18 2.56
C ILE A 52 -16.21 9.11 1.44
N CYS A 53 -15.04 8.83 0.82
CA CYS A 53 -14.51 9.65 -0.27
C CYS A 53 -15.44 9.65 -1.49
N SER A 54 -16.07 8.51 -1.80
CA SER A 54 -16.94 8.37 -2.96
C SER A 54 -18.15 9.29 -2.94
N ILE A 55 -18.63 9.68 -1.74
CA ILE A 55 -19.79 10.58 -1.57
C ILE A 55 -19.53 11.97 -2.19
N PHE A 56 -18.27 12.39 -2.20
CA PHE A 56 -17.86 13.73 -2.67
C PHE A 56 -17.43 13.75 -4.14
N LEU A 57 -17.44 12.60 -4.84
CA LEU A 57 -16.92 12.46 -6.19
C LEU A 57 -18.03 12.44 -7.24
N ARG A 58 -17.70 12.93 -8.43
CA ARG A 58 -18.63 12.98 -9.56
C ARG A 58 -18.96 11.59 -10.13
N TYR A 59 -17.97 10.67 -10.13
CA TYR A 59 -18.10 9.30 -10.62
C TYR A 59 -17.82 8.28 -9.51
N PRO A 60 -18.73 8.14 -8.52
CA PRO A 60 -18.47 7.32 -7.33
C PRO A 60 -18.31 5.84 -7.65
N HIS A 61 -19.06 5.30 -8.61
CA HIS A 61 -19.03 3.85 -8.93
C HIS A 61 -17.69 3.42 -9.48
N GLU A 62 -17.14 4.15 -10.45
CA GLU A 62 -15.81 3.90 -11.03
C GLU A 62 -14.73 3.97 -9.94
N PHE A 63 -14.77 5.02 -9.12
CA PHE A 63 -13.84 5.22 -8.03
C PHE A 63 -13.89 4.06 -7.02
N ILE A 64 -15.08 3.65 -6.57
CA ILE A 64 -15.22 2.53 -5.61
C ILE A 64 -14.61 1.26 -6.17
N ILE A 65 -14.94 0.87 -7.41
CA ILE A 65 -14.44 -0.37 -8.00
C ILE A 65 -12.92 -0.34 -8.14
N LEU A 66 -12.37 0.74 -8.67
CA LEU A 66 -10.91 0.89 -8.84
C LEU A 66 -10.18 0.87 -7.50
N GLN A 67 -10.66 1.64 -6.52
CA GLN A 67 -9.99 1.73 -5.21
C GLN A 67 -10.13 0.44 -4.40
N MET A 68 -11.29 -0.21 -4.42
CA MET A 68 -11.48 -1.48 -3.71
C MET A 68 -10.59 -2.58 -4.29
N ALA A 69 -10.53 -2.72 -5.60
CA ALA A 69 -9.69 -3.72 -6.24
C ALA A 69 -8.19 -3.47 -6.00
N THR A 70 -7.73 -2.22 -6.13
CA THR A 70 -6.32 -1.87 -5.89
C THR A 70 -5.93 -1.97 -4.42
N GLY A 71 -6.82 -1.61 -3.50
CA GLY A 71 -6.61 -1.80 -2.06
C GLY A 71 -6.53 -3.27 -1.66
N MET A 72 -7.41 -4.12 -2.20
CA MET A 72 -7.33 -5.57 -2.00
C MET A 72 -6.03 -6.15 -2.56
N THR A 73 -5.63 -5.73 -3.75
CA THR A 73 -4.37 -6.15 -4.39
C THR A 73 -3.17 -5.76 -3.54
N ALA A 74 -3.17 -4.55 -2.99
CA ALA A 74 -2.13 -4.09 -2.07
C ALA A 74 -2.06 -4.95 -0.81
N ILE A 75 -3.20 -5.21 -0.14
CA ILE A 75 -3.27 -6.05 1.05
C ILE A 75 -2.78 -7.47 0.76
N TYR A 76 -3.21 -8.06 -0.35
CA TYR A 76 -2.80 -9.41 -0.73
C TYR A 76 -1.30 -9.49 -1.02
N SER A 77 -0.75 -8.50 -1.74
CA SER A 77 0.69 -8.43 -2.04
C SER A 77 1.56 -8.31 -0.79
N LEU A 78 0.98 -7.78 0.31
CA LEU A 78 1.67 -7.61 1.59
C LEU A 78 1.59 -8.83 2.52
N ARG A 79 0.75 -9.81 2.22
CA ARG A 79 0.52 -10.96 3.10
C ARG A 79 1.77 -11.80 3.38
N GLU A 80 2.73 -11.79 2.46
CA GLU A 80 4.00 -12.53 2.56
C GLU A 80 5.21 -11.59 2.72
N LEU A 81 5.00 -10.40 3.29
CA LEU A 81 6.06 -9.42 3.48
C LEU A 81 7.14 -9.93 4.44
N SER A 82 8.25 -10.35 3.87
CA SER A 82 9.48 -10.69 4.58
C SER A 82 10.54 -9.58 4.51
N GLN A 83 10.40 -8.64 3.59
CA GLN A 83 11.38 -7.56 3.36
C GLN A 83 10.68 -6.27 2.93
N ARG A 84 11.20 -5.13 3.38
CA ARG A 84 10.69 -3.79 3.00
C ARG A 84 10.80 -3.51 1.50
N SER A 85 11.78 -4.11 0.82
CA SER A 85 11.96 -4.00 -0.64
C SER A 85 10.76 -4.51 -1.45
N GLN A 86 9.93 -5.37 -0.86
CA GLN A 86 8.72 -5.89 -1.51
C GLN A 86 7.64 -4.82 -1.71
N LEU A 87 7.74 -3.67 -1.01
CA LEU A 87 6.86 -2.52 -1.25
C LEU A 87 6.98 -1.97 -2.68
N LEU A 88 8.19 -2.04 -3.27
CA LEU A 88 8.40 -1.68 -4.69
C LEU A 88 7.57 -2.57 -5.62
N ARG A 89 7.59 -3.89 -5.36
CA ARG A 89 6.80 -4.86 -6.11
C ARG A 89 5.30 -4.59 -5.94
N THR A 90 4.86 -4.30 -4.72
CA THR A 90 3.45 -3.96 -4.44
C THR A 90 3.02 -2.72 -5.19
N ALA A 91 3.83 -1.67 -5.24
CA ALA A 91 3.52 -0.45 -5.98
C ALA A 91 3.35 -0.72 -7.48
N LEU A 92 4.23 -1.53 -8.08
CA LEU A 92 4.11 -1.93 -9.49
C LEU A 92 2.82 -2.73 -9.75
N ILE A 93 2.50 -3.70 -8.89
CA ILE A 93 1.28 -4.52 -9.03
C ILE A 93 0.03 -3.63 -8.91
N VAL A 94 0.02 -2.66 -8.01
CA VAL A 94 -1.09 -1.71 -7.84
C VAL A 94 -1.27 -0.86 -9.10
N VAL A 95 -0.20 -0.32 -9.70
CA VAL A 95 -0.27 0.44 -10.96
C VAL A 95 -0.80 -0.41 -12.11
N ILE A 96 -0.34 -1.65 -12.22
CA ILE A 96 -0.84 -2.58 -13.24
C ILE A 96 -2.33 -2.86 -13.01
N CYS A 97 -2.75 -3.07 -11.78
CA CYS A 97 -4.15 -3.29 -11.43
C CYS A 97 -5.04 -2.09 -11.82
N TYR A 98 -4.63 -0.87 -11.49
CA TYR A 98 -5.32 0.36 -11.92
C TYR A 98 -5.44 0.42 -13.45
N THR A 99 -4.32 0.21 -14.14
CA THR A 99 -4.27 0.30 -15.60
C THR A 99 -5.20 -0.70 -16.28
N LEU A 100 -5.18 -1.96 -15.84
CA LEU A 100 -6.02 -3.02 -16.41
C LEU A 100 -7.50 -2.78 -16.14
N LEU A 101 -7.86 -2.41 -14.92
CA LEU A 101 -9.26 -2.16 -14.56
C LEU A 101 -9.81 -0.92 -15.26
N TYR A 102 -9.05 0.16 -15.30
CA TYR A 102 -9.47 1.36 -15.98
C TYR A 102 -9.61 1.14 -17.48
N PHE A 103 -8.67 0.41 -18.10
CA PHE A 103 -8.78 0.01 -19.49
C PHE A 103 -10.04 -0.82 -19.77
N ALA A 104 -10.39 -1.75 -18.87
CA ALA A 104 -11.65 -2.50 -18.97
C ALA A 104 -12.88 -1.58 -18.88
N PHE A 105 -12.85 -0.55 -18.03
CA PHE A 105 -13.92 0.46 -17.96
C PHE A 105 -14.03 1.27 -19.26
N GLU A 106 -12.92 1.73 -19.82
CA GLU A 106 -12.92 2.45 -21.09
C GLU A 106 -13.49 1.60 -22.23
N LEU A 107 -13.16 0.31 -22.29
CA LEU A 107 -13.72 -0.60 -23.31
C LEU A 107 -15.25 -0.80 -23.19
N ILE A 108 -15.80 -0.66 -21.98
CA ILE A 108 -17.26 -0.79 -21.76
C ILE A 108 -17.98 0.52 -22.08
N GLN A 109 -17.35 1.67 -21.82
CA GLN A 109 -17.98 2.98 -21.96
C GLN A 109 -17.80 3.61 -23.34
N GLU A 110 -16.68 3.33 -24.01
CA GLU A 110 -16.34 3.91 -25.31
C GLU A 110 -16.35 2.82 -26.39
N ASP A 111 -17.13 3.03 -27.45
CA ASP A 111 -17.14 2.12 -28.62
C ASP A 111 -15.89 2.28 -29.52
N ASP A 112 -15.06 3.31 -29.26
CA ASP A 112 -13.92 3.67 -30.12
C ASP A 112 -12.61 3.76 -29.34
N LEU A 113 -11.68 2.82 -29.59
CA LEU A 113 -10.37 2.74 -28.97
C LEU A 113 -9.47 3.97 -29.21
N THR A 114 -9.82 4.82 -30.18
CA THR A 114 -9.03 6.04 -30.47
C THR A 114 -9.25 7.15 -29.46
N LYS A 115 -10.27 7.04 -28.59
CA LYS A 115 -10.63 8.05 -27.60
C LYS A 115 -10.10 7.77 -26.19
N LEU A 116 -9.15 6.86 -26.04
CA LEU A 116 -8.56 6.51 -24.75
C LEU A 116 -7.99 7.74 -24.03
N ASN A 117 -8.33 7.88 -22.74
CA ASN A 117 -7.88 9.00 -21.93
C ASN A 117 -6.46 8.80 -21.38
N THR A 118 -5.45 9.06 -22.20
CA THR A 118 -4.02 8.89 -21.84
C THR A 118 -3.63 9.62 -20.54
N ARG A 119 -4.33 10.69 -20.16
CA ARG A 119 -4.05 11.43 -18.92
C ARG A 119 -4.32 10.60 -17.66
N MET A 120 -5.32 9.71 -17.70
CA MET A 120 -5.64 8.86 -16.56
C MET A 120 -4.50 7.89 -16.24
N TYR A 121 -3.89 7.30 -17.26
CA TYR A 121 -2.72 6.42 -17.08
C TYR A 121 -1.52 7.15 -16.48
N MET A 122 -1.32 8.42 -16.83
CA MET A 122 -0.31 9.27 -16.17
C MET A 122 -0.58 9.45 -14.67
N TYR A 123 -1.85 9.62 -14.28
CA TYR A 123 -2.22 9.72 -12.86
C TYR A 123 -1.95 8.41 -12.10
N PHE A 124 -2.16 7.25 -12.71
CA PHE A 124 -1.84 5.96 -12.09
C PHE A 124 -0.33 5.77 -11.91
N ILE A 125 0.49 6.23 -12.85
CA ILE A 125 1.94 6.21 -12.70
C ILE A 125 2.38 7.13 -11.55
N ILE A 126 1.86 8.35 -11.48
CA ILE A 126 2.14 9.28 -10.38
C ILE A 126 1.71 8.68 -9.04
N ASN A 127 0.52 8.06 -8.97
CA ASN A 127 0.02 7.34 -7.80
C ASN A 127 1.01 6.24 -7.36
N GLY A 128 1.51 5.44 -8.28
CA GLY A 128 2.51 4.41 -8.01
C GLY A 128 3.82 4.98 -7.47
N ILE A 129 4.31 6.09 -8.02
CA ILE A 129 5.49 6.79 -7.52
C ILE A 129 5.25 7.29 -6.09
N LEU A 130 4.09 7.91 -5.85
CA LEU A 130 3.71 8.36 -4.51
C LEU A 130 3.56 7.19 -3.53
N LEU A 131 3.10 6.03 -3.99
CA LEU A 131 2.99 4.84 -3.16
C LEU A 131 4.34 4.36 -2.64
N LEU A 132 5.44 4.62 -3.36
CA LEU A 132 6.80 4.31 -2.88
C LEU A 132 7.18 5.08 -1.62
N PHE A 133 6.56 6.25 -1.39
CA PHE A 133 6.73 6.99 -0.14
C PHE A 133 6.15 6.28 1.09
N ALA A 134 5.38 5.20 0.92
CA ALA A 134 4.99 4.34 2.03
C ALA A 134 6.22 3.78 2.78
N TYR A 135 7.33 3.51 2.08
CA TYR A 135 8.56 2.99 2.68
C TYR A 135 9.20 3.97 3.70
N PRO A 136 9.58 5.20 3.32
CA PRO A 136 10.11 6.16 4.29
C PRO A 136 9.06 6.57 5.33
N LEU A 137 7.77 6.61 4.99
CA LEU A 137 6.71 6.92 5.93
C LEU A 137 6.59 5.86 7.03
N LEU A 138 6.72 4.58 6.71
CA LEU A 138 6.77 3.50 7.70
C LEU A 138 7.91 3.71 8.71
N PHE A 139 9.11 4.03 8.23
CA PHE A 139 10.26 4.30 9.10
C PHE A 139 10.01 5.49 10.03
N ILE A 140 9.41 6.57 9.50
CA ILE A 140 9.06 7.74 10.30
C ILE A 140 8.03 7.38 11.38
N LEU A 141 7.00 6.61 11.02
CA LEU A 141 5.96 6.17 11.95
C LEU A 141 6.52 5.26 13.05
N GLU A 142 7.36 4.28 12.71
CA GLU A 142 8.04 3.43 13.68
C GLU A 142 8.87 4.25 14.67
N LYS A 143 9.65 5.21 14.17
CA LYS A 143 10.51 6.06 15.00
C LYS A 143 9.71 7.02 15.88
N THR A 144 8.62 7.59 15.35
CA THR A 144 7.82 8.59 16.06
C THR A 144 6.94 7.98 17.15
N PHE A 145 6.33 6.83 16.87
CA PHE A 145 5.41 6.18 17.79
C PHE A 145 6.06 5.09 18.65
N GLY A 146 7.33 4.75 18.38
CA GLY A 146 8.03 3.70 19.11
C GLY A 146 7.48 2.29 18.91
N PHE A 147 6.69 2.08 17.86
CA PHE A 147 6.17 0.76 17.50
C PHE A 147 7.12 0.07 16.53
N THR A 148 7.29 -1.23 16.70
CA THR A 148 8.02 -2.07 15.77
C THR A 148 7.02 -2.77 14.86
N SER A 149 7.13 -2.59 13.55
CA SER A 149 6.25 -3.25 12.59
C SER A 149 6.58 -4.74 12.46
N ASN A 150 5.59 -5.53 12.03
CA ASN A 150 5.79 -6.95 11.75
C ASN A 150 6.91 -7.19 10.74
N VAL A 151 7.10 -6.29 9.76
CA VAL A 151 8.17 -6.37 8.77
C VAL A 151 9.54 -6.22 9.41
N THR A 152 9.69 -5.24 10.31
CA THR A 152 10.95 -5.04 11.06
C THR A 152 11.27 -6.24 11.94
N LEU A 153 10.27 -6.84 12.59
CA LEU A 153 10.46 -8.05 13.39
C LEU A 153 10.93 -9.22 12.53
N VAL A 154 10.32 -9.44 11.36
CA VAL A 154 10.72 -10.49 10.41
C VAL A 154 12.11 -10.24 9.86
N GLU A 155 12.45 -8.99 9.51
CA GLU A 155 13.80 -8.63 9.05
C GLU A 155 14.86 -8.88 10.14
N LEU A 156 14.57 -8.53 11.40
CA LEU A 156 15.46 -8.76 12.54
C LEU A 156 15.64 -10.25 12.88
N SER A 157 14.61 -11.06 12.69
CA SER A 157 14.66 -12.51 12.91
C SER A 157 15.33 -13.29 11.78
N ASN A 158 15.64 -12.64 10.66
CA ASN A 158 16.25 -13.30 9.51
C ASN A 158 17.70 -13.74 9.81
N ILE A 159 17.92 -15.04 9.87
CA ILE A 159 19.21 -15.68 10.17
C ILE A 159 20.32 -15.27 9.17
N ASN A 160 19.94 -14.85 7.96
CA ASN A 160 20.88 -14.39 6.94
C ASN A 160 21.40 -12.96 7.16
N THR A 161 20.95 -12.25 8.21
CA THR A 161 21.55 -10.96 8.57
C THR A 161 23.01 -11.14 8.95
N LYS A 162 23.87 -10.18 8.58
CA LYS A 162 25.30 -10.25 8.82
C LYS A 162 25.65 -10.59 10.27
N LEU A 163 24.94 -9.99 11.23
CA LEU A 163 25.15 -10.20 12.65
C LEU A 163 24.83 -11.64 13.09
N LEU A 164 23.65 -12.15 12.71
CA LEU A 164 23.22 -13.50 13.09
C LEU A 164 24.06 -14.57 12.41
N ARG A 165 24.47 -14.33 11.17
CA ARG A 165 25.39 -15.21 10.45
C ARG A 165 26.76 -15.26 11.11
N GLU A 166 27.35 -14.12 11.47
CA GLU A 166 28.61 -14.04 12.18
C GLU A 166 28.52 -14.74 13.54
N MET A 167 27.41 -14.53 14.27
CA MET A 167 27.16 -15.23 15.54
C MET A 167 27.02 -16.74 15.35
N SER A 168 26.41 -17.21 14.28
CA SER A 168 26.31 -18.65 13.98
C SER A 168 27.65 -19.29 13.63
N GLU A 169 28.58 -18.54 13.04
CA GLU A 169 29.95 -19.00 12.67
C GLU A 169 30.92 -18.95 13.87
N VAL A 170 30.85 -17.89 14.68
CA VAL A 170 31.82 -17.67 15.80
C VAL A 170 31.37 -18.35 17.09
N ALA A 171 30.04 -18.39 17.36
CA ALA A 171 29.48 -18.93 18.61
C ALA A 171 28.25 -19.80 18.36
N PRO A 172 28.37 -20.94 17.66
CA PRO A 172 27.19 -21.74 17.24
C PRO A 172 26.36 -22.26 18.42
N GLY A 173 26.98 -22.61 19.56
CA GLY A 173 26.26 -23.04 20.77
C GLY A 173 25.34 -21.96 21.34
N THR A 174 25.86 -20.72 21.46
CA THR A 174 25.11 -19.56 21.93
C THR A 174 23.98 -19.21 20.96
N PHE A 175 24.24 -19.29 19.65
CA PHE A 175 23.24 -19.06 18.61
C PHE A 175 22.10 -20.06 18.69
N GLN A 176 22.37 -21.37 18.80
CA GLN A 176 21.33 -22.39 18.95
C GLN A 176 20.54 -22.24 20.24
N HIS A 177 21.21 -21.91 21.35
CA HIS A 177 20.53 -21.68 22.62
C HIS A 177 19.58 -20.47 22.54
N SER A 178 19.99 -19.37 21.91
CA SER A 178 19.14 -18.21 21.73
C SER A 178 17.92 -18.49 20.82
N LEU A 179 18.09 -19.31 19.78
CA LEU A 179 16.97 -19.74 18.92
C LEU A 179 15.95 -20.61 19.68
N GLN A 180 16.43 -21.51 20.56
CA GLN A 180 15.55 -22.35 21.38
C GLN A 180 14.78 -21.56 22.44
N MET A 181 15.36 -20.46 22.94
CA MET A 181 14.69 -19.55 23.88
C MET A 181 13.65 -18.66 23.20
N ALA A 182 13.79 -18.40 21.90
CA ALA A 182 12.90 -17.54 21.11
C ALA A 182 11.67 -18.28 20.55
N ASN A 183 11.66 -19.61 20.52
CA ASN A 183 10.55 -20.47 20.10
C ASN A 183 9.72 -20.92 21.32
#